data_11cf7db7743d735fc56fdae88b030fb4
#
_entry.id   11cf7db7743d735fc56fdae88b030fb4
#
_cell.length_a   1.000
_cell.length_b   1.000
_cell.length_c   1.000
_cell.angle_alpha   90.00
_cell.angle_beta   90.00
_cell.angle_gamma   90.00
#
_symmetry.space_group_name_H-M   'P 1'
#
loop_
_entity.id
_entity.type
_entity.pdbx_description
1 polymer ?
#
loop_
_entity_poly.entity_id
_entity_poly.type
_entity_poly.pdbx_seq_one_letter_code
_entity_poly.pdbx_strand_id
1 'polypeptide(L)'
;MGDATGKGMPAALVAEATSNMLRAVAQALGSSSPGKVLAQVNETLVARIPPNMFVTCFYGVLDPKSGSFTYANAGHDLPYLRRLSGDDAQELRARGMPLGLMSSMGYEEMEIVLEAGDRVLFYSDGLVEAHDLKRQMFGFPRLRALVAEHGEERSLVEFLMEELYSFVGDGWEQEDDITLVTLRRSAS
;
A
#
# COMPACT_ATOMS: atom_id res chain seq x y z
N MET A 1 3.92 -0.21 3.13
CA MET A 1 3.81 0.95 2.23
C MET A 1 3.10 2.07 2.97
N GLY A 2 3.40 3.33 2.71
CA GLY A 2 2.72 4.45 3.33
C GLY A 2 3.07 5.75 2.63
N ASP A 3 2.20 6.75 2.80
CA ASP A 3 2.35 8.07 2.24
C ASP A 3 2.04 9.14 3.28
N ALA A 4 2.78 10.25 3.27
CA ALA A 4 2.62 11.37 4.19
C ALA A 4 1.93 12.54 3.48
N THR A 5 0.90 13.11 4.10
CA THR A 5 0.21 14.27 3.54
C THR A 5 1.13 15.48 3.36
N GLY A 6 0.92 16.19 2.28
CA GLY A 6 1.68 17.38 1.91
C GLY A 6 2.83 17.07 0.96
N LYS A 7 3.58 18.10 0.61
CA LYS A 7 4.70 17.98 -0.35
C LYS A 7 5.97 18.61 0.24
N GLY A 8 7.11 18.19 -0.30
CA GLY A 8 8.41 18.76 0.03
C GLY A 8 9.01 18.28 1.35
N MET A 9 9.94 19.05 1.90
CA MET A 9 10.76 18.66 3.05
C MET A 9 9.97 18.22 4.30
N PRO A 10 8.88 18.91 4.73
CA PRO A 10 8.13 18.48 5.91
C PRO A 10 7.50 17.08 5.75
N ALA A 11 6.91 16.78 4.59
CA ALA A 11 6.30 15.48 4.31
C ALA A 11 7.37 14.38 4.28
N ALA A 12 8.51 14.61 3.63
CA ALA A 12 9.62 13.67 3.58
C ALA A 12 10.18 13.34 4.98
N LEU A 13 10.32 14.33 5.86
CA LEU A 13 10.78 14.10 7.24
C LEU A 13 9.77 13.28 8.06
N VAL A 14 8.47 13.55 7.89
CA VAL A 14 7.42 12.78 8.58
C VAL A 14 7.38 11.33 8.06
N ALA A 15 7.50 11.13 6.75
CA ALA A 15 7.54 9.79 6.14
C ALA A 15 8.75 8.99 6.66
N GLU A 16 9.94 9.59 6.68
CA GLU A 16 11.16 8.95 7.18
C GLU A 16 11.05 8.62 8.68
N ALA A 17 10.60 9.58 9.50
CA ALA A 17 10.39 9.37 10.92
C ALA A 17 9.40 8.22 11.18
N THR A 18 8.30 8.18 10.43
CA THR A 18 7.30 7.11 10.52
C THR A 18 7.89 5.75 10.16
N SER A 19 8.66 5.66 9.08
CA SER A 19 9.34 4.44 8.67
C SER A 19 10.29 3.91 9.75
N ASN A 20 11.06 4.81 10.37
CA ASN A 20 11.98 4.45 11.46
C ASN A 20 11.23 4.00 12.72
N MET A 21 10.11 4.66 13.07
CA MET A 21 9.26 4.25 14.19
C MET A 21 8.63 2.88 13.94
N LEU A 22 8.09 2.62 12.74
CA LEU A 22 7.52 1.32 12.37
C LEU A 22 8.54 0.19 12.58
N ARG A 23 9.77 0.37 12.11
CA ARG A 23 10.85 -0.62 12.30
C ARG A 23 11.18 -0.85 13.76
N ALA A 24 11.35 0.22 14.54
CA ALA A 24 11.70 0.13 15.94
C ALA A 24 10.60 -0.54 16.77
N VAL A 25 9.34 -0.16 16.57
CA VAL A 25 8.18 -0.73 17.27
C VAL A 25 7.99 -2.19 16.88
N ALA A 26 8.09 -2.52 15.59
CA ALA A 26 8.00 -3.90 15.10
C ALA A 26 9.05 -4.81 15.74
N GLN A 27 10.30 -4.35 15.84
CA GLN A 27 11.36 -5.09 16.52
C GLN A 27 11.08 -5.27 18.00
N ALA A 28 10.60 -4.24 18.69
CA ALA A 28 10.30 -4.29 20.13
C ALA A 28 9.11 -5.21 20.45
N LEU A 29 8.08 -5.25 19.61
CA LEU A 29 6.88 -6.07 19.79
C LEU A 29 7.00 -7.49 19.21
N GLY A 30 8.09 -7.81 18.52
CA GLY A 30 8.28 -9.10 17.86
C GLY A 30 7.49 -9.28 16.55
N SER A 31 7.10 -8.19 15.91
CA SER A 31 6.50 -8.08 14.55
C SER A 31 5.20 -8.87 14.27
N SER A 32 4.65 -9.62 15.23
CA SER A 32 3.54 -10.56 15.00
C SER A 32 2.15 -9.92 14.97
N SER A 33 2.01 -8.63 15.29
CA SER A 33 0.71 -7.96 15.38
C SER A 33 0.73 -6.60 14.69
N PRO A 34 0.40 -6.55 13.38
CA PRO A 34 0.38 -5.32 12.59
C PRO A 34 -0.45 -4.20 13.22
N GLY A 35 -1.63 -4.50 13.74
CA GLY A 35 -2.49 -3.49 14.36
C GLY A 35 -1.88 -2.89 15.62
N LYS A 36 -1.20 -3.68 16.45
CA LYS A 36 -0.49 -3.15 17.63
C LYS A 36 0.70 -2.27 17.24
N VAL A 37 1.43 -2.64 16.19
CA VAL A 37 2.52 -1.83 15.66
C VAL A 37 1.98 -0.47 15.20
N LEU A 38 0.93 -0.45 14.39
CA LEU A 38 0.31 0.80 13.93
C LEU A 38 -0.24 1.64 15.09
N ALA A 39 -0.90 1.02 16.07
CA ALA A 39 -1.41 1.74 17.24
C ALA A 39 -0.29 2.42 18.05
N GLN A 40 0.80 1.72 18.31
CA GLN A 40 1.93 2.27 19.06
C GLN A 40 2.64 3.40 18.27
N VAL A 41 2.79 3.24 16.96
CA VAL A 41 3.34 4.29 16.08
C VAL A 41 2.43 5.50 16.06
N ASN A 42 1.12 5.30 15.94
CA ASN A 42 0.12 6.37 15.97
C ASN A 42 0.24 7.24 17.22
N GLU A 43 0.27 6.63 18.42
CA GLU A 43 0.42 7.37 19.69
C GLU A 43 1.69 8.25 19.71
N THR A 44 2.76 7.76 19.13
CA THR A 44 4.02 8.51 19.05
C THR A 44 3.93 9.67 18.04
N LEU A 45 3.27 9.43 16.89
CA LEU A 45 3.13 10.42 15.82
C LEU A 45 2.22 11.57 16.23
N VAL A 46 1.04 11.29 16.79
CA VAL A 46 0.10 12.34 17.24
C VAL A 46 0.77 13.41 18.11
N ALA A 47 1.74 13.00 18.93
CA ALA A 47 2.46 13.93 19.82
C ALA A 47 3.61 14.71 19.13
N ARG A 48 3.99 14.35 17.92
CA ARG A 48 5.25 14.83 17.30
C ARG A 48 5.12 15.47 15.93
N ILE A 49 4.08 15.12 15.17
CA ILE A 49 3.91 15.67 13.82
C ILE A 49 3.17 17.03 13.88
N PRO A 50 3.41 17.91 12.88
CA PRO A 50 2.67 19.17 12.79
C PRO A 50 1.15 18.95 12.73
N PRO A 51 0.35 19.89 13.25
CA PRO A 51 -1.09 19.88 13.07
C PRO A 51 -1.46 19.80 11.58
N ASN A 52 -2.49 19.02 11.27
CA ASN A 52 -3.00 18.75 9.91
C ASN A 52 -2.10 17.88 9.02
N MET A 53 -1.05 17.30 9.58
CA MET A 53 -0.31 16.23 8.89
C MET A 53 -0.75 14.86 9.40
N PHE A 54 -0.77 13.89 8.52
CA PHE A 54 -1.02 12.50 8.84
C PHE A 54 -0.28 11.60 7.85
N VAL A 55 -0.20 10.31 8.16
CA VAL A 55 0.43 9.32 7.29
C VAL A 55 -0.55 8.19 7.04
N THR A 56 -0.82 7.89 5.78
CA THR A 56 -1.49 6.63 5.42
C THR A 56 -0.47 5.50 5.45
N CYS A 57 -0.87 4.32 5.92
CA CYS A 57 0.05 3.20 6.01
C CYS A 57 -0.66 1.86 5.91
N PHE A 58 -0.20 1.00 5.02
CA PHE A 58 -0.50 -0.42 5.01
C PHE A 58 0.71 -1.18 5.56
N TYR A 59 0.52 -1.90 6.66
CA TYR A 59 1.57 -2.67 7.33
C TYR A 59 1.19 -4.16 7.36
N GLY A 60 2.07 -5.01 6.85
CA GLY A 60 1.85 -6.44 6.79
C GLY A 60 3.08 -7.25 7.19
N VAL A 61 2.83 -8.42 7.74
CA VAL A 61 3.83 -9.41 8.14
C VAL A 61 3.55 -10.72 7.42
N LEU A 62 4.52 -11.20 6.65
CA LEU A 62 4.47 -12.47 5.94
C LEU A 62 5.29 -13.52 6.69
N ASP A 63 4.69 -14.67 6.97
CA ASP A 63 5.45 -15.89 7.26
C ASP A 63 5.71 -16.63 5.94
N PRO A 64 6.96 -16.63 5.44
CA PRO A 64 7.26 -17.25 4.15
C PRO A 64 7.10 -18.77 4.14
N LYS A 65 7.10 -19.43 5.31
CA LYS A 65 6.95 -20.89 5.41
C LYS A 65 5.50 -21.30 5.23
N SER A 66 4.60 -20.73 6.01
CA SER A 66 3.17 -21.03 5.94
C SER A 66 2.46 -20.30 4.80
N GLY A 67 2.96 -19.11 4.40
CA GLY A 67 2.28 -18.19 3.51
C GLY A 67 1.24 -17.33 4.23
N SER A 68 1.15 -17.43 5.56
CA SER A 68 0.28 -16.55 6.34
C SER A 68 0.75 -15.11 6.20
N PHE A 69 -0.17 -14.24 5.80
CA PHE A 69 0.04 -12.81 5.65
C PHE A 69 -0.96 -12.06 6.51
N THR A 70 -0.47 -11.57 7.66
CA THR A 70 -1.26 -10.77 8.60
C THR A 70 -1.01 -9.30 8.33
N TYR A 71 -2.07 -8.48 8.27
CA TYR A 71 -1.94 -7.07 7.92
C TYR A 71 -2.95 -6.19 8.66
N ALA A 72 -2.63 -4.89 8.69
CA ALA A 72 -3.50 -3.83 9.14
C ALA A 72 -3.34 -2.60 8.23
N ASN A 73 -4.39 -1.78 8.12
CA ASN A 73 -4.41 -0.61 7.26
C ASN A 73 -4.75 0.65 8.07
N ALA A 74 -3.92 1.66 7.96
CA ALA A 74 -4.09 2.99 8.49
C ALA A 74 -4.48 3.98 7.37
N GLY A 75 -5.61 3.73 6.71
CA GLY A 75 -6.18 4.63 5.70
C GLY A 75 -5.40 4.71 4.38
N HIS A 76 -4.53 3.74 4.09
CA HIS A 76 -3.80 3.67 2.81
C HIS A 76 -4.63 2.94 1.75
N ASP A 77 -4.32 3.18 0.48
CA ASP A 77 -4.93 2.49 -0.65
C ASP A 77 -4.90 0.98 -0.49
N LEU A 78 -6.02 0.34 -0.85
CA LEU A 78 -6.20 -1.09 -0.61
C LEU A 78 -5.38 -1.91 -1.62
N PRO A 79 -4.43 -2.74 -1.16
CA PRO A 79 -3.71 -3.64 -2.06
C PRO A 79 -4.65 -4.62 -2.75
N TYR A 80 -4.29 -5.03 -3.96
CA TYR A 80 -5.03 -6.05 -4.71
C TYR A 80 -4.35 -7.41 -4.59
N LEU A 81 -5.11 -8.40 -4.13
CA LEU A 81 -4.73 -9.81 -4.18
C LEU A 81 -5.31 -10.45 -5.45
N ARG A 82 -4.44 -11.03 -6.29
CA ARG A 82 -4.83 -11.91 -7.39
C ARG A 82 -4.46 -13.34 -7.05
N ARG A 83 -5.47 -14.19 -6.95
CA ARG A 83 -5.29 -15.64 -6.78
C ARG A 83 -4.90 -16.27 -8.11
N LEU A 84 -4.01 -17.26 -8.08
CA LEU A 84 -3.68 -18.01 -9.29
C LEU A 84 -4.90 -18.71 -9.89
N SER A 85 -5.78 -19.23 -9.05
CA SER A 85 -7.00 -19.96 -9.43
C SER A 85 -8.22 -19.08 -9.70
N GLY A 86 -8.08 -17.74 -9.62
CA GLY A 86 -9.20 -16.79 -9.73
C GLY A 86 -9.06 -15.85 -10.91
N ASP A 87 -10.19 -15.32 -11.37
CA ASP A 87 -10.27 -14.35 -12.47
C ASP A 87 -10.48 -12.91 -11.99
N ASP A 88 -10.42 -12.66 -10.68
CA ASP A 88 -10.67 -11.33 -10.09
C ASP A 88 -9.52 -10.88 -9.19
N ALA A 89 -9.36 -9.55 -9.08
CA ALA A 89 -8.48 -8.91 -8.13
C ALA A 89 -9.29 -8.48 -6.89
N GLN A 90 -8.95 -9.06 -5.73
CA GLN A 90 -9.62 -8.81 -4.46
C GLN A 90 -8.88 -7.74 -3.67
N GLU A 91 -9.59 -6.79 -3.10
CA GLU A 91 -9.01 -5.80 -2.19
C GLU A 91 -8.70 -6.40 -0.81
N LEU A 92 -7.51 -6.15 -0.29
CA LEU A 92 -7.13 -6.50 1.08
C LEU A 92 -7.62 -5.40 2.03
N ARG A 93 -8.82 -5.60 2.57
CA ARG A 93 -9.48 -4.62 3.45
C ARG A 93 -9.14 -4.86 4.91
N ALA A 94 -8.84 -3.78 5.64
CA ALA A 94 -8.78 -3.72 7.09
C ALA A 94 -9.14 -2.28 7.51
N ARG A 95 -9.81 -2.11 8.65
CA ARG A 95 -10.27 -0.80 9.11
C ARG A 95 -9.21 -0.13 9.97
N GLY A 96 -8.97 1.15 9.70
CA GLY A 96 -8.11 2.03 10.50
C GLY A 96 -8.05 3.43 9.92
N MET A 97 -7.80 4.39 10.80
CA MET A 97 -7.61 5.79 10.42
C MET A 97 -6.13 6.06 10.12
N PRO A 98 -5.80 7.05 9.26
CA PRO A 98 -4.42 7.47 9.07
C PRO A 98 -3.70 7.74 10.39
N LEU A 99 -2.40 7.43 10.41
CA LEU A 99 -1.54 7.66 11.56
C LEU A 99 -1.36 9.16 11.81
N GLY A 100 -1.40 9.55 13.07
CA GLY A 100 -1.17 10.94 13.48
C GLY A 100 -2.43 11.83 13.52
N LEU A 101 -3.59 11.35 13.03
CA LEU A 101 -4.83 12.14 13.07
C LEU A 101 -5.44 12.22 14.48
N MET A 102 -5.52 11.12 15.19
CA MET A 102 -6.18 11.02 16.49
C MET A 102 -5.44 10.01 17.37
N SER A 103 -5.38 10.31 18.68
CA SER A 103 -4.89 9.37 19.70
C SER A 103 -5.88 8.23 19.96
N SER A 104 -5.39 7.19 20.60
CA SER A 104 -6.17 6.02 21.06
C SER A 104 -6.91 5.27 19.95
N MET A 105 -6.35 5.27 18.74
CA MET A 105 -6.91 4.55 17.60
C MET A 105 -6.53 3.06 17.62
N GLY A 106 -7.54 2.21 17.41
CA GLY A 106 -7.34 0.80 17.13
C GLY A 106 -7.27 0.53 15.62
N TYR A 107 -6.48 -0.49 15.25
CA TYR A 107 -6.34 -0.94 13.88
C TYR A 107 -6.75 -2.40 13.77
N GLU A 108 -7.71 -2.67 12.87
CA GLU A 108 -8.17 -4.03 12.61
C GLU A 108 -7.04 -4.86 12.00
N GLU A 109 -6.86 -6.06 12.51
CA GLU A 109 -5.94 -7.03 11.92
C GLU A 109 -6.72 -8.04 11.10
N MET A 110 -6.21 -8.31 9.90
CA MET A 110 -6.74 -9.31 9.00
C MET A 110 -5.63 -10.30 8.66
N GLU A 111 -6.02 -11.54 8.39
CA GLU A 111 -5.11 -12.59 7.99
C GLU A 111 -5.62 -13.30 6.73
N ILE A 112 -4.71 -13.56 5.82
CA ILE A 112 -4.93 -14.42 4.65
C ILE A 112 -3.78 -15.40 4.52
N VAL A 113 -4.03 -16.51 3.85
CA VAL A 113 -2.96 -17.41 3.40
C VAL A 113 -2.74 -17.19 1.91
N LEU A 114 -1.53 -16.81 1.54
CA LEU A 114 -1.11 -16.76 0.14
C LEU A 114 -0.75 -18.18 -0.30
N GLU A 115 -1.30 -18.64 -1.41
CA GLU A 115 -0.96 -19.90 -2.04
C GLU A 115 0.14 -19.70 -3.09
N ALA A 116 0.76 -20.80 -3.54
CA ALA A 116 1.76 -20.73 -4.60
C ALA A 116 1.16 -20.11 -5.88
N GLY A 117 1.83 -19.10 -6.42
CA GLY A 117 1.37 -18.34 -7.58
C GLY A 117 0.54 -17.10 -7.25
N ASP A 118 0.00 -16.99 -6.03
CA ASP A 118 -0.74 -15.79 -5.61
C ASP A 118 0.17 -14.54 -5.64
N ARG A 119 -0.44 -13.41 -5.97
CA ARG A 119 0.24 -12.12 -6.08
C ARG A 119 -0.52 -11.04 -5.32
N VAL A 120 0.21 -10.16 -4.64
CA VAL A 120 -0.33 -8.94 -4.04
C VAL A 120 0.36 -7.75 -4.68
N LEU A 121 -0.44 -6.79 -5.16
CA LEU A 121 0.02 -5.49 -5.61
C LEU A 121 -0.23 -4.45 -4.52
N PHE A 122 0.81 -3.76 -4.11
CA PHE A 122 0.78 -2.55 -3.31
C PHE A 122 1.13 -1.37 -4.21
N TYR A 123 0.46 -0.24 -4.06
CA TYR A 123 0.67 0.94 -4.90
C TYR A 123 0.40 2.22 -4.12
N SER A 124 0.98 3.34 -4.57
CA SER A 124 0.64 4.67 -4.10
C SER A 124 -0.46 5.30 -4.98
N ASP A 125 -1.16 6.28 -4.43
CA ASP A 125 -2.23 7.03 -5.09
C ASP A 125 -1.81 7.68 -6.41
N GLY A 126 -0.54 8.08 -6.55
CA GLY A 126 0.00 8.64 -7.79
C GLY A 126 -0.26 7.80 -9.04
N LEU A 127 -0.44 6.47 -8.90
CA LEU A 127 -0.83 5.62 -10.03
C LEU A 127 -2.29 5.85 -10.44
N VAL A 128 -3.21 5.80 -9.49
CA VAL A 128 -4.66 5.85 -9.76
C VAL A 128 -5.15 7.28 -9.98
N GLU A 129 -4.45 8.28 -9.45
CA GLU A 129 -4.73 9.69 -9.61
C GLU A 129 -4.10 10.30 -10.85
N ALA A 130 -3.25 9.58 -11.59
CA ALA A 130 -2.67 10.05 -12.85
C ALA A 130 -3.77 10.38 -13.86
N HIS A 131 -3.62 11.53 -14.54
CA HIS A 131 -4.62 12.05 -15.49
C HIS A 131 -4.16 11.94 -16.94
N ASP A 132 -5.11 11.63 -17.81
CA ASP A 132 -4.92 11.78 -19.26
C ASP A 132 -5.02 13.25 -19.71
N LEU A 133 -4.82 13.49 -21.01
CA LEU A 133 -4.94 14.83 -21.63
C LEU A 133 -6.36 15.44 -21.51
N LYS A 134 -7.37 14.63 -21.20
CA LYS A 134 -8.76 15.07 -20.97
C LYS A 134 -9.07 15.21 -19.48
N ARG A 135 -8.08 15.12 -18.60
CA ARG A 135 -8.23 15.18 -17.15
C ARG A 135 -9.09 14.05 -16.57
N GLN A 136 -9.10 12.89 -17.22
CA GLN A 136 -9.70 11.69 -16.67
C GLN A 136 -8.64 10.95 -15.85
N MET A 137 -8.99 10.48 -14.63
CA MET A 137 -8.08 9.70 -13.79
C MET A 137 -7.91 8.29 -14.35
N PHE A 138 -6.73 7.71 -14.15
CA PHE A 138 -6.47 6.28 -14.40
C PHE A 138 -7.47 5.41 -13.64
N GLY A 139 -7.60 5.64 -12.34
CA GLY A 139 -8.67 5.20 -11.47
C GLY A 139 -8.58 3.75 -10.98
N PHE A 140 -9.19 3.49 -9.82
CA PHE A 140 -9.23 2.16 -9.19
C PHE A 140 -9.90 1.08 -10.07
N PRO A 141 -11.02 1.35 -10.77
CA PRO A 141 -11.67 0.30 -11.58
C PRO A 141 -10.77 -0.23 -12.70
N ARG A 142 -10.01 0.66 -13.36
CA ARG A 142 -9.05 0.27 -14.39
C ARG A 142 -7.91 -0.53 -13.81
N LEU A 143 -7.29 -0.04 -12.72
CA LEU A 143 -6.21 -0.76 -12.06
C LEU A 143 -6.65 -2.18 -11.66
N ARG A 144 -7.83 -2.32 -11.04
CA ARG A 144 -8.38 -3.61 -10.66
C ARG A 144 -8.54 -4.56 -11.85
N ALA A 145 -9.11 -4.07 -12.97
CA ALA A 145 -9.28 -4.86 -14.18
C ALA A 145 -7.93 -5.33 -14.74
N LEU A 146 -6.95 -4.44 -14.83
CA LEU A 146 -5.60 -4.77 -15.31
C LEU A 146 -4.90 -5.82 -14.42
N VAL A 147 -5.04 -5.70 -13.09
CA VAL A 147 -4.48 -6.70 -12.16
C VAL A 147 -5.16 -8.05 -12.32
N ALA A 148 -6.49 -8.07 -12.53
CA ALA A 148 -7.25 -9.30 -12.74
C ALA A 148 -6.88 -9.99 -14.07
N GLU A 149 -6.72 -9.23 -15.14
CA GLU A 149 -6.42 -9.73 -16.49
C GLU A 149 -4.96 -10.11 -16.71
N HIS A 150 -4.03 -9.62 -15.86
CA HIS A 150 -2.61 -9.80 -16.05
C HIS A 150 -2.20 -11.29 -15.98
N GLY A 151 -1.59 -11.78 -17.06
CA GLY A 151 -1.01 -13.12 -17.16
C GLY A 151 0.31 -13.28 -16.39
N GLU A 152 0.86 -14.50 -16.42
CA GLU A 152 2.13 -14.81 -15.71
C GLU A 152 3.40 -14.52 -16.50
N GLU A 153 3.29 -14.19 -17.78
CA GLU A 153 4.39 -14.17 -18.72
C GLU A 153 5.38 -13.01 -18.55
N ARG A 154 4.93 -11.92 -17.91
CA ARG A 154 5.75 -10.72 -17.71
C ARG A 154 5.57 -10.11 -16.31
N SER A 155 6.40 -9.14 -15.97
CA SER A 155 6.31 -8.37 -14.73
C SER A 155 5.01 -7.58 -14.68
N LEU A 156 4.24 -7.71 -13.59
CA LEU A 156 3.02 -6.91 -13.36
C LEU A 156 3.36 -5.41 -13.29
N VAL A 157 4.49 -5.04 -12.71
CA VAL A 157 4.92 -3.64 -12.61
C VAL A 157 5.19 -3.06 -14.00
N GLU A 158 5.93 -3.76 -14.85
CA GLU A 158 6.20 -3.31 -16.22
C GLU A 158 4.91 -3.18 -17.02
N PHE A 159 4.02 -4.16 -16.91
CA PHE A 159 2.71 -4.12 -17.55
C PHE A 159 1.90 -2.91 -17.14
N LEU A 160 1.76 -2.65 -15.83
CA LEU A 160 1.00 -1.52 -15.33
C LEU A 160 1.60 -0.17 -15.75
N MET A 161 2.92 -0.06 -15.80
CA MET A 161 3.58 1.14 -16.26
C MET A 161 3.36 1.40 -17.76
N GLU A 162 3.39 0.35 -18.60
CA GLU A 162 3.06 0.46 -20.02
C GLU A 162 1.61 0.91 -20.23
N GLU A 163 0.66 0.31 -19.49
CA GLU A 163 -0.76 0.70 -19.54
C GLU A 163 -0.98 2.15 -19.05
N LEU A 164 -0.25 2.57 -18.01
CA LEU A 164 -0.28 3.96 -17.55
C LEU A 164 0.22 4.91 -18.64
N TYR A 165 1.41 4.67 -19.21
CA TYR A 165 1.96 5.54 -20.26
C TYR A 165 1.07 5.59 -21.50
N SER A 166 0.47 4.47 -21.87
CA SER A 166 -0.52 4.43 -22.95
C SER A 166 -1.76 5.27 -22.66
N PHE A 167 -2.19 5.29 -21.40
CA PHE A 167 -3.36 6.04 -20.96
C PHE A 167 -3.11 7.55 -20.92
N VAL A 168 -2.01 7.98 -20.30
CA VAL A 168 -1.72 9.41 -20.11
C VAL A 168 -1.28 10.10 -21.40
N GLY A 169 -0.65 9.36 -22.32
CA GLY A 169 -0.23 9.85 -23.64
C GLY A 169 1.08 10.64 -23.62
N ASP A 170 1.48 11.12 -24.80
CA ASP A 170 2.73 11.86 -25.00
C ASP A 170 2.70 13.22 -24.30
N GLY A 171 3.80 13.59 -23.66
CA GLY A 171 3.95 14.89 -22.99
C GLY A 171 3.32 14.96 -21.60
N TRP A 172 2.92 13.83 -21.03
CA TRP A 172 2.45 13.78 -19.65
C TRP A 172 3.54 14.20 -18.66
N GLU A 173 3.18 15.11 -17.75
CA GLU A 173 3.99 15.46 -16.60
C GLU A 173 3.46 14.68 -15.38
N GLN A 174 4.34 13.93 -14.72
CA GLN A 174 3.99 13.16 -13.53
C GLN A 174 3.57 14.10 -12.39
N GLU A 175 2.34 13.93 -11.89
CA GLU A 175 1.73 14.82 -10.88
C GLU A 175 2.15 14.44 -9.46
N ASP A 176 2.42 13.14 -9.22
CA ASP A 176 2.87 12.61 -7.92
C ASP A 176 3.78 11.38 -8.08
N ASP A 177 4.45 10.97 -6.99
CA ASP A 177 5.34 9.81 -6.99
C ASP A 177 4.55 8.50 -7.14
N ILE A 178 4.99 7.66 -8.08
CA ILE A 178 4.39 6.35 -8.33
C ILE A 178 5.27 5.28 -7.74
N THR A 179 4.75 4.59 -6.73
CA THR A 179 5.41 3.43 -6.12
C THR A 179 4.56 2.18 -6.34
N LEU A 180 5.17 1.16 -6.92
CA LEU A 180 4.57 -0.16 -7.14
C LEU A 180 5.43 -1.23 -6.49
N VAL A 181 4.83 -2.07 -5.65
CA VAL A 181 5.50 -3.23 -5.06
C VAL A 181 4.64 -4.46 -5.28
N THR A 182 5.24 -5.53 -5.78
CA THR A 182 4.57 -6.82 -5.94
C THR A 182 5.17 -7.86 -5.01
N LEU A 183 4.30 -8.60 -4.34
CA LEU A 183 4.64 -9.77 -3.56
C LEU A 183 4.07 -10.99 -4.28
N ARG A 184 4.91 -11.97 -4.62
CA ARG A 184 4.48 -13.25 -5.21
C ARG A 184 4.96 -14.40 -4.35
N ARG A 185 4.06 -15.36 -4.03
CA ARG A 185 4.48 -16.62 -3.44
C ARG A 185 4.92 -17.59 -4.53
N SER A 186 6.19 -17.92 -4.57
CA SER A 186 6.73 -18.93 -5.49
C SER A 186 6.27 -20.34 -5.11
N ALA A 187 6.12 -21.23 -6.09
CA ALA A 187 6.04 -22.65 -5.82
C ALA A 187 7.38 -23.12 -5.22
N SER A 188 7.33 -23.86 -4.13
CA SER A 188 8.50 -24.47 -3.49
C SER A 188 8.92 -25.70 -4.28
#